data_3c0ef2039ab98b0f31f69ec3e0c058c2
#
_entry.id   3c0ef2039ab98b0f31f69ec3e0c058c2
#
_cell.length_a   1.000
_cell.length_b   1.000
_cell.length_c   1.000
_cell.angle_alpha   90.00
_cell.angle_beta   90.00
_cell.angle_gamma   90.00
#
_symmetry.space_group_name_H-M   'P 1'
#
loop_
_entity.id
_entity.type
_entity.pdbx_description
1 polymer ?
#
loop_
_entity_poly.entity_id
_entity_poly.type
_entity_poly.pdbx_seq_one_letter_code
_entity_poly.pdbx_strand_id
1 'polypeptide(L)'
;QAAIWCGNGNALLQPAKYVKGLLDALPPNVTLYENTDISGLQRLSGARIRAQGVDGCVEAGQVLVCLNAFIPRAGIADSGTFPMELSASLTRPLTEAEFDAIGRVEPWGVLSTRPLGATVRLTPDRRVMIRNTAEYRSRDLSTAELSVRRKHHVLGLQRRFPFLQEQDIQYTWTGHLSASRSGQAYFAKVEEGVFAVAGCNGSGVARGTLWGRLLAQMSSGIDSPLLASVMQRAQPGWLPPKPLLDIGAMLRMRVEAVRARTEI
;
A
#
# COMPACT_ATOMS: atom_id res chain seq x y z
N GLN A 1 -12.24 -0.53 -26.78
CA GLN A 1 -11.78 -0.77 -25.39
C GLN A 1 -12.58 -1.91 -24.83
N ALA A 2 -11.95 -2.77 -24.01
CA ALA A 2 -12.58 -3.89 -23.33
C ALA A 2 -12.45 -3.72 -21.82
N ALA A 3 -13.45 -4.20 -21.07
CA ALA A 3 -13.44 -4.22 -19.61
C ALA A 3 -13.92 -5.58 -19.11
N ILE A 4 -13.43 -5.99 -17.95
CA ILE A 4 -13.90 -7.18 -17.23
C ILE A 4 -14.69 -6.70 -16.02
N TRP A 5 -15.95 -7.11 -15.93
CA TRP A 5 -16.79 -6.86 -14.77
C TRP A 5 -16.59 -7.96 -13.72
N CYS A 6 -16.21 -7.56 -12.51
CA CYS A 6 -16.07 -8.46 -11.37
C CYS A 6 -17.22 -8.16 -10.38
N GLY A 7 -18.28 -8.93 -10.45
CA GLY A 7 -19.48 -8.76 -9.61
C GLY A 7 -19.36 -9.54 -8.29
N ASN A 8 -19.95 -10.71 -8.24
CA ASN A 8 -20.05 -11.51 -7.02
C ASN A 8 -18.69 -11.87 -6.40
N GLY A 9 -18.60 -11.78 -5.08
CA GLY A 9 -17.39 -12.11 -4.33
C GLY A 9 -16.34 -11.00 -4.26
N ASN A 10 -16.62 -9.81 -4.82
CA ASN A 10 -15.77 -8.63 -4.70
C ASN A 10 -16.45 -7.58 -3.80
N ALA A 11 -15.65 -6.78 -3.10
CA ALA A 11 -16.14 -5.72 -2.24
C ALA A 11 -15.27 -4.47 -2.39
N LEU A 12 -15.90 -3.31 -2.25
CA LEU A 12 -15.22 -2.05 -2.04
C LEU A 12 -15.19 -1.75 -0.54
N LEU A 13 -14.05 -1.35 -0.04
CA LEU A 13 -13.91 -0.92 1.34
C LEU A 13 -13.10 0.38 1.42
N GLN A 14 -13.29 1.11 2.50
CA GLN A 14 -12.50 2.28 2.80
C GLN A 14 -11.34 1.85 3.72
N PRO A 15 -10.07 1.87 3.23
CA PRO A 15 -8.95 1.27 3.94
C PRO A 15 -8.70 1.86 5.33
N ALA A 16 -8.79 3.18 5.46
CA ALA A 16 -8.55 3.85 6.74
C ALA A 16 -9.63 3.51 7.79
N LYS A 17 -10.92 3.42 7.38
CA LYS A 17 -11.99 2.98 8.28
C LYS A 17 -11.80 1.53 8.72
N TYR A 18 -11.32 0.67 7.80
CA TYR A 18 -11.02 -0.72 8.13
C TYR A 18 -9.91 -0.83 9.17
N VAL A 19 -8.77 -0.16 8.92
CA VAL A 19 -7.64 -0.18 9.87
C VAL A 19 -8.03 0.42 11.22
N LYS A 20 -8.74 1.56 11.21
CA LYS A 20 -9.24 2.17 12.45
C LYS A 20 -10.16 1.21 13.22
N GLY A 21 -11.09 0.55 12.53
CA GLY A 21 -11.95 -0.44 13.18
C GLY A 21 -11.19 -1.62 13.78
N LEU A 22 -10.07 -2.04 13.18
CA LEU A 22 -9.19 -3.05 13.79
C LEU A 22 -8.52 -2.52 15.06
N LEU A 23 -8.08 -1.27 15.09
CA LEU A 23 -7.49 -0.64 16.26
C LEU A 23 -8.53 -0.47 17.38
N ASP A 24 -9.73 -0.04 17.04
CA ASP A 24 -10.85 0.11 18.01
C ASP A 24 -11.29 -1.26 18.60
N ALA A 25 -11.01 -2.37 17.91
CA ALA A 25 -11.33 -3.74 18.33
C ALA A 25 -10.15 -4.50 18.96
N LEU A 26 -9.07 -3.81 19.32
CA LEU A 26 -7.93 -4.48 19.97
C LEU A 26 -8.34 -5.12 21.30
N PRO A 27 -7.91 -6.37 21.58
CA PRO A 27 -8.21 -7.03 22.84
C PRO A 27 -7.44 -6.38 24.00
N PRO A 28 -7.92 -6.54 25.27
CA PRO A 28 -7.36 -5.84 26.44
C PRO A 28 -5.89 -6.13 26.74
N ASN A 29 -5.37 -7.24 26.23
CA ASN A 29 -3.97 -7.64 26.38
C ASN A 29 -3.04 -7.04 25.34
N VAL A 30 -3.55 -6.20 24.42
CA VAL A 30 -2.76 -5.51 23.41
C VAL A 30 -2.67 -4.03 23.74
N THR A 31 -1.46 -3.52 23.86
CA THR A 31 -1.19 -2.10 24.07
C THR A 31 -0.73 -1.47 22.76
N LEU A 32 -1.41 -0.42 22.32
CA LEU A 32 -1.04 0.39 21.17
C LEU A 32 -0.22 1.61 21.60
N TYR A 33 0.94 1.78 20.99
CA TYR A 33 1.78 2.98 21.11
C TYR A 33 1.79 3.70 19.78
N GLU A 34 1.05 4.81 19.69
CA GLU A 34 1.07 5.71 18.53
C GLU A 34 2.21 6.71 18.66
N ASN A 35 2.57 7.35 17.53
CA ASN A 35 3.65 8.35 17.46
C ASN A 35 4.98 7.86 18.06
N THR A 36 5.22 6.56 18.01
CA THR A 36 6.40 5.91 18.59
C THR A 36 7.24 5.34 17.47
N ASP A 37 8.27 6.06 17.07
CA ASP A 37 9.20 5.61 16.02
C ASP A 37 10.22 4.63 16.60
N ILE A 38 10.35 3.46 15.97
CA ILE A 38 11.33 2.43 16.34
C ILE A 38 12.54 2.57 15.43
N SER A 39 13.68 2.94 16.01
CA SER A 39 14.93 3.20 15.30
C SER A 39 15.77 1.94 15.01
N GLY A 40 15.48 0.82 15.68
CA GLY A 40 16.22 -0.42 15.46
C GLY A 40 15.79 -1.57 16.38
N LEU A 41 16.26 -2.75 16.03
CA LEU A 41 16.12 -3.97 16.82
C LEU A 41 17.51 -4.41 17.31
N GLN A 42 17.60 -4.78 18.58
CA GLN A 42 18.82 -5.28 19.21
C GLN A 42 18.52 -6.62 19.87
N ARG A 43 19.34 -7.62 19.54
CA ARG A 43 19.27 -8.91 20.25
C ARG A 43 19.96 -8.78 21.61
N LEU A 44 19.27 -9.30 22.63
CA LEU A 44 19.76 -9.38 23.99
C LEU A 44 20.06 -10.86 24.37
N SER A 45 20.64 -11.07 25.53
CA SER A 45 20.80 -12.41 26.11
C SER A 45 19.45 -13.04 26.43
N GLY A 46 19.37 -14.37 26.45
CA GLY A 46 18.15 -15.10 26.80
C GLY A 46 17.05 -15.02 25.74
N ALA A 47 17.40 -14.97 24.45
CA ALA A 47 16.49 -14.93 23.30
C ALA A 47 15.50 -13.75 23.31
N ARG A 48 15.82 -12.66 24.01
CA ARG A 48 15.04 -11.43 24.02
C ARG A 48 15.51 -10.46 22.93
N ILE A 49 14.58 -9.67 22.46
CA ILE A 49 14.81 -8.63 21.43
C ILE A 49 14.32 -7.31 22.00
N ARG A 50 15.16 -6.29 21.90
CA ARG A 50 14.81 -4.91 22.27
C ARG A 50 14.47 -4.14 21.01
N ALA A 51 13.27 -3.59 20.97
CA ALA A 51 12.85 -2.58 20.00
C ALA A 51 13.14 -1.20 20.62
N GLN A 52 14.05 -0.44 20.02
CA GLN A 52 14.50 0.84 20.53
C GLN A 52 13.71 1.97 19.89
N GLY A 53 13.01 2.76 20.70
CA GLY A 53 12.39 4.03 20.32
C GLY A 53 13.17 5.23 20.83
N VAL A 54 12.71 6.44 20.48
CA VAL A 54 13.33 7.70 20.91
C VAL A 54 13.17 7.88 22.44
N ASP A 55 11.98 7.64 22.95
CA ASP A 55 11.61 7.91 24.35
C ASP A 55 11.66 6.66 25.24
N GLY A 56 12.10 5.55 24.73
CA GLY A 56 12.16 4.31 25.49
C GLY A 56 12.40 3.07 24.63
N CYS A 57 12.23 1.91 25.24
CA CYS A 57 12.38 0.65 24.52
C CYS A 57 11.33 -0.36 25.00
N VAL A 58 11.06 -1.36 24.16
CA VAL A 58 10.26 -2.53 24.49
C VAL A 58 11.13 -3.78 24.34
N GLU A 59 11.14 -4.66 25.34
CA GLU A 59 11.79 -5.95 25.26
C GLU A 59 10.77 -7.07 25.15
N ALA A 60 10.92 -7.90 24.13
CA ALA A 60 10.00 -9.00 23.85
C ALA A 60 10.75 -10.28 23.49
N GLY A 61 10.10 -11.42 23.62
CA GLY A 61 10.60 -12.70 23.11
C GLY A 61 10.49 -12.82 21.59
N GLN A 62 9.57 -12.08 21.00
CA GLN A 62 9.34 -12.10 19.55
C GLN A 62 8.95 -10.72 19.03
N VAL A 63 9.32 -10.45 17.77
CA VAL A 63 9.01 -9.22 17.04
C VAL A 63 8.44 -9.55 15.66
N LEU A 64 7.28 -8.98 15.34
CA LEU A 64 6.66 -9.07 14.03
C LEU A 64 6.84 -7.74 13.30
N VAL A 65 7.67 -7.73 12.25
CA VAL A 65 8.00 -6.54 11.47
C VAL A 65 7.02 -6.40 10.29
N CYS A 66 6.06 -5.50 10.41
CA CYS A 66 4.99 -5.27 9.43
C CYS A 66 5.10 -3.88 8.77
N LEU A 67 6.30 -3.43 8.47
CA LEU A 67 6.60 -2.07 8.00
C LEU A 67 6.40 -1.87 6.50
N ASN A 68 6.06 -2.91 5.74
CA ASN A 68 5.82 -2.88 4.29
C ASN A 68 6.92 -2.08 3.53
N ALA A 69 6.62 -0.88 2.99
CA ALA A 69 7.58 -0.07 2.24
C ALA A 69 8.77 0.42 3.09
N PHE A 70 8.62 0.44 4.40
CA PHE A 70 9.64 0.91 5.34
C PHE A 70 10.44 -0.22 6.00
N ILE A 71 10.28 -1.45 5.54
CA ILE A 71 10.99 -2.61 6.10
C ILE A 71 12.52 -2.45 6.15
N PRO A 72 13.20 -1.73 5.22
CA PRO A 72 14.62 -1.47 5.35
C PRO A 72 15.00 -0.65 6.59
N ARG A 73 14.08 0.12 7.19
CA ARG A 73 14.32 0.86 8.44
C ARG A 73 14.52 -0.06 9.63
N ALA A 74 13.98 -1.28 9.58
CA ALA A 74 14.22 -2.30 10.59
C ALA A 74 15.51 -3.11 10.36
N GLY A 75 16.38 -2.69 9.47
CA GLY A 75 17.62 -3.41 9.12
C GLY A 75 17.42 -4.60 8.18
N ILE A 76 16.20 -4.84 7.69
CA ILE A 76 15.87 -5.92 6.76
C ILE A 76 15.98 -5.37 5.34
N ALA A 77 17.22 -5.15 4.87
CA ALA A 77 17.48 -4.52 3.58
C ALA A 77 17.24 -5.45 2.38
N ASP A 78 17.48 -6.74 2.55
CA ASP A 78 17.47 -7.73 1.47
C ASP A 78 16.08 -8.39 1.26
N SER A 79 15.01 -7.67 1.54
CA SER A 79 13.64 -8.16 1.32
C SER A 79 13.28 -8.36 -0.17
N GLY A 80 14.13 -7.91 -1.11
CA GLY A 80 13.84 -7.92 -2.54
C GLY A 80 12.66 -7.01 -2.92
N THR A 81 12.33 -6.04 -2.06
CA THR A 81 11.25 -5.09 -2.26
C THR A 81 11.77 -3.66 -2.37
N PHE A 82 11.00 -2.80 -2.99
CA PHE A 82 11.33 -1.39 -3.14
C PHE A 82 10.08 -0.51 -2.95
N PRO A 83 10.27 0.73 -2.45
CA PRO A 83 9.16 1.65 -2.25
C PRO A 83 8.67 2.24 -3.58
N MET A 84 7.37 2.33 -3.70
CA MET A 84 6.67 3.09 -4.73
C MET A 84 5.78 4.12 -4.05
N GLU A 85 5.84 5.36 -4.50
CA GLU A 85 4.95 6.40 -4.03
C GLU A 85 3.79 6.60 -5.00
N LEU A 86 2.58 6.67 -4.48
CA LEU A 86 1.37 6.92 -5.21
C LEU A 86 0.68 8.16 -4.64
N SER A 87 0.05 8.94 -5.51
CA SER A 87 -0.83 10.01 -5.04
C SER A 87 -2.24 9.86 -5.60
N ALA A 88 -3.21 10.35 -4.86
CA ALA A 88 -4.61 10.30 -5.22
C ALA A 88 -5.32 11.59 -4.82
N SER A 89 -6.44 11.85 -5.49
CA SER A 89 -7.35 12.93 -5.12
C SER A 89 -8.77 12.42 -4.97
N LEU A 90 -9.54 13.10 -4.12
CA LEU A 90 -10.95 12.84 -3.85
C LEU A 90 -11.73 14.14 -4.00
N THR A 91 -12.84 14.07 -4.75
CA THR A 91 -13.73 15.23 -4.93
C THR A 91 -14.57 15.50 -3.68
N ARG A 92 -15.27 16.63 -3.66
CA ARG A 92 -16.49 16.79 -2.87
C ARG A 92 -17.53 15.75 -3.29
N PRO A 93 -18.59 15.53 -2.51
CA PRO A 93 -19.74 14.76 -3.01
C PRO A 93 -20.29 15.37 -4.30
N LEU A 94 -20.70 14.53 -5.24
CA LEU A 94 -21.39 14.96 -6.44
C LEU A 94 -22.73 15.61 -6.06
N THR A 95 -23.08 16.67 -6.77
CA THR A 95 -24.44 17.24 -6.71
C THR A 95 -25.46 16.25 -7.28
N GLU A 96 -26.75 16.47 -7.03
CA GLU A 96 -27.80 15.62 -7.58
C GLU A 96 -27.74 15.59 -9.13
N ALA A 97 -27.53 16.75 -9.77
CA ALA A 97 -27.40 16.83 -11.22
C ALA A 97 -26.19 16.07 -11.78
N GLU A 98 -25.04 16.16 -11.09
CA GLU A 98 -23.84 15.41 -11.47
C GLU A 98 -24.03 13.90 -11.26
N PHE A 99 -24.71 13.51 -10.19
CA PHE A 99 -25.03 12.12 -9.92
C PHE A 99 -26.04 11.55 -10.90
N ASP A 100 -27.03 12.37 -11.34
CA ASP A 100 -27.92 12.03 -12.44
C ASP A 100 -27.15 11.84 -13.76
N ALA A 101 -26.21 12.72 -14.04
CA ALA A 101 -25.40 12.66 -15.26
C ALA A 101 -24.57 11.36 -15.39
N ILE A 102 -24.24 10.70 -14.28
CA ILE A 102 -23.58 9.39 -14.28
C ILE A 102 -24.55 8.21 -14.11
N GLY A 103 -25.88 8.46 -14.13
CA GLY A 103 -26.92 7.42 -14.09
C GLY A 103 -27.25 6.89 -12.69
N ARG A 104 -26.98 7.63 -11.62
CA ARG A 104 -27.22 7.24 -10.20
C ARG A 104 -26.75 5.84 -9.85
N VAL A 105 -25.57 5.49 -10.32
CA VAL A 105 -25.01 4.14 -10.16
C VAL A 105 -24.56 3.84 -8.74
N GLU A 106 -24.63 2.58 -8.36
CA GLU A 106 -24.07 2.07 -7.11
C GLU A 106 -22.55 2.32 -7.04
N PRO A 107 -21.96 2.38 -5.83
CA PRO A 107 -20.51 2.54 -5.66
C PRO A 107 -19.74 1.49 -6.45
N TRP A 108 -18.69 1.93 -7.15
CA TRP A 108 -17.87 1.07 -7.98
C TRP A 108 -16.39 1.47 -7.94
N GLY A 109 -15.55 0.58 -8.42
CA GLY A 109 -14.12 0.84 -8.63
C GLY A 109 -13.64 0.26 -9.94
N VAL A 110 -12.83 1.04 -10.66
CA VAL A 110 -12.18 0.63 -11.90
C VAL A 110 -10.67 0.66 -11.71
N LEU A 111 -10.02 -0.40 -12.10
CA LEU A 111 -8.57 -0.53 -12.17
C LEU A 111 -8.15 -0.65 -13.63
N SER A 112 -7.17 0.12 -14.04
CA SER A 112 -6.51 -0.08 -15.32
C SER A 112 -5.82 -1.45 -15.36
N THR A 113 -5.78 -2.06 -16.54
CA THR A 113 -4.96 -3.24 -16.80
C THR A 113 -3.47 -2.91 -16.92
N ARG A 114 -3.14 -1.63 -17.10
CA ARG A 114 -1.76 -1.14 -17.14
C ARG A 114 -1.28 -0.80 -15.72
N PRO A 115 -0.04 -1.15 -15.34
CA PRO A 115 0.48 -0.92 -13.99
C PRO A 115 0.38 0.53 -13.51
N LEU A 116 0.58 1.49 -14.41
CA LEU A 116 0.52 2.93 -14.11
C LEU A 116 -0.78 3.60 -14.56
N GLY A 117 -1.73 2.86 -15.11
CA GLY A 117 -3.03 3.39 -15.50
C GLY A 117 -3.88 3.83 -14.31
N ALA A 118 -4.93 4.57 -14.57
CA ALA A 118 -5.76 5.15 -13.52
C ALA A 118 -6.54 4.11 -12.72
N THR A 119 -6.66 4.38 -11.44
CA THR A 119 -7.67 3.79 -10.56
C THR A 119 -8.73 4.86 -10.30
N VAL A 120 -9.99 4.55 -10.53
CA VAL A 120 -11.10 5.47 -10.29
C VAL A 120 -12.14 4.76 -9.44
N ARG A 121 -12.72 5.46 -8.46
CA ARG A 121 -13.76 4.91 -7.59
C ARG A 121 -14.87 5.93 -7.36
N LEU A 122 -16.10 5.46 -7.38
CA LEU A 122 -17.24 6.15 -6.80
C LEU A 122 -17.46 5.60 -5.39
N THR A 123 -17.45 6.49 -4.41
CA THR A 123 -17.64 6.12 -3.01
C THR A 123 -19.13 6.11 -2.62
N PRO A 124 -19.53 5.43 -1.51
CA PRO A 124 -20.90 5.44 -1.02
C PRO A 124 -21.46 6.84 -0.72
N ASP A 125 -20.61 7.79 -0.35
CA ASP A 125 -20.95 9.20 -0.13
C ASP A 125 -20.83 10.04 -1.41
N ARG A 126 -20.92 9.40 -2.58
CA ARG A 126 -20.99 10.01 -3.91
C ARG A 126 -19.75 10.86 -4.28
N ARG A 127 -18.58 10.51 -3.81
CA ARG A 127 -17.32 11.18 -4.20
C ARG A 127 -16.60 10.36 -5.26
N VAL A 128 -15.90 11.05 -6.14
CA VAL A 128 -15.04 10.40 -7.13
C VAL A 128 -13.59 10.49 -6.66
N MET A 129 -12.95 9.35 -6.51
CA MET A 129 -11.52 9.24 -6.23
C MET A 129 -10.78 8.87 -7.52
N ILE A 130 -9.64 9.50 -7.74
CA ILE A 130 -8.71 9.12 -8.80
C ILE A 130 -7.29 8.97 -8.25
N ARG A 131 -6.60 7.92 -8.69
CA ARG A 131 -5.16 7.72 -8.61
C ARG A 131 -4.65 7.43 -10.02
N ASN A 132 -3.86 8.30 -10.60
CA ASN A 132 -3.25 8.12 -11.92
C ASN A 132 -1.76 8.51 -11.95
N THR A 133 -1.15 8.54 -10.76
CA THR A 133 0.29 8.76 -10.59
C THR A 133 0.88 7.67 -9.71
N ALA A 134 2.07 7.19 -10.08
CA ALA A 134 2.87 6.27 -9.30
C ALA A 134 4.35 6.46 -9.68
N GLU A 135 5.23 6.48 -8.69
CA GLU A 135 6.65 6.79 -8.86
C GLU A 135 7.53 5.83 -8.05
N TYR A 136 8.69 5.49 -8.59
CA TYR A 136 9.75 4.87 -7.80
C TYR A 136 10.40 5.96 -6.94
N ARG A 137 10.19 5.90 -5.65
CA ARG A 137 10.66 6.93 -4.73
C ARG A 137 10.66 6.40 -3.30
N SER A 138 11.68 6.77 -2.53
CA SER A 138 11.84 6.42 -1.11
C SER A 138 11.59 7.58 -0.14
N ARG A 139 11.36 8.79 -0.67
CA ARG A 139 11.02 9.98 0.11
C ARG A 139 9.62 10.47 -0.23
N ASP A 140 8.98 11.13 0.72
CA ASP A 140 7.67 11.72 0.53
C ASP A 140 7.70 12.85 -0.53
N LEU A 141 6.58 13.06 -1.21
CA LEU A 141 6.37 14.23 -2.04
C LEU A 141 6.32 15.48 -1.17
N SER A 142 7.04 16.51 -1.57
CA SER A 142 6.84 17.85 -1.02
C SER A 142 5.46 18.40 -1.42
N THR A 143 4.97 19.40 -0.72
CA THR A 143 3.70 20.08 -1.04
C THR A 143 3.67 20.56 -2.51
N ALA A 144 4.78 21.13 -2.99
CA ALA A 144 4.89 21.59 -4.38
C ALA A 144 4.80 20.44 -5.38
N GLU A 145 5.50 19.32 -5.12
CA GLU A 145 5.43 18.14 -5.96
C GLU A 145 4.03 17.54 -5.94
N LEU A 146 3.37 17.46 -4.80
CA LEU A 146 2.00 16.95 -4.69
C LEU A 146 1.00 17.84 -5.45
N SER A 147 1.20 19.15 -5.45
CA SER A 147 0.40 20.09 -6.24
C SER A 147 0.48 19.79 -7.75
N VAL A 148 1.66 19.43 -8.26
CA VAL A 148 1.83 19.00 -9.66
C VAL A 148 1.03 17.72 -9.94
N ARG A 149 1.06 16.73 -9.00
CA ARG A 149 0.28 15.47 -9.15
C ARG A 149 -1.21 15.72 -9.12
N ARG A 150 -1.66 16.67 -8.29
CA ARG A 150 -3.06 17.11 -8.27
C ARG A 150 -3.53 17.57 -9.65
N LYS A 151 -2.73 18.33 -10.41
CA LYS A 151 -3.06 18.74 -11.79
C LYS A 151 -3.25 17.54 -12.72
N HIS A 152 -2.41 16.50 -12.58
CA HIS A 152 -2.59 15.25 -13.35
C HIS A 152 -3.90 14.53 -12.96
N HIS A 153 -4.27 14.55 -11.66
CA HIS A 153 -5.54 14.00 -11.20
C HIS A 153 -6.72 14.75 -11.81
N VAL A 154 -6.67 16.10 -11.84
CA VAL A 154 -7.70 16.94 -12.48
C VAL A 154 -7.89 16.56 -13.93
N LEU A 155 -6.81 16.49 -14.71
CA LEU A 155 -6.88 16.09 -16.12
C LEU A 155 -7.47 14.69 -16.31
N GLY A 156 -7.09 13.75 -15.44
CA GLY A 156 -7.65 12.41 -15.47
C GLY A 156 -9.13 12.34 -15.11
N LEU A 157 -9.59 13.19 -14.18
CA LEU A 157 -11.00 13.32 -13.82
C LEU A 157 -11.80 13.95 -14.96
N GLN A 158 -11.33 15.07 -15.52
CA GLN A 158 -12.03 15.80 -16.60
C GLN A 158 -12.23 14.97 -17.86
N ARG A 159 -11.29 14.08 -18.18
CA ARG A 159 -11.44 13.13 -19.32
C ARG A 159 -12.60 12.16 -19.13
N ARG A 160 -13.02 11.88 -17.89
CA ARG A 160 -14.05 10.89 -17.55
C ARG A 160 -15.35 11.53 -17.08
N PHE A 161 -15.22 12.67 -16.43
CA PHE A 161 -16.28 13.48 -15.83
C PHE A 161 -16.04 14.94 -16.20
N PRO A 162 -16.44 15.36 -17.44
CA PRO A 162 -16.14 16.70 -17.95
C PRO A 162 -16.70 17.85 -17.10
N PHE A 163 -17.69 17.57 -16.26
CA PHE A 163 -18.28 18.53 -15.36
C PHE A 163 -17.47 18.79 -14.08
N LEU A 164 -16.49 17.91 -13.75
CA LEU A 164 -15.63 18.11 -12.59
C LEU A 164 -14.45 19.04 -12.91
N GLN A 165 -14.19 19.96 -11.98
CA GLN A 165 -13.12 20.96 -12.10
C GLN A 165 -12.13 20.83 -10.93
N GLU A 166 -11.04 21.61 -10.97
CA GLU A 166 -10.02 21.57 -9.93
C GLU A 166 -10.55 21.95 -8.54
N GLN A 167 -11.47 22.92 -8.46
CA GLN A 167 -12.09 23.34 -7.20
C GLN A 167 -12.94 22.26 -6.55
N ASP A 168 -13.37 21.24 -7.31
CA ASP A 168 -14.16 20.12 -6.80
C ASP A 168 -13.31 19.09 -6.06
N ILE A 169 -11.99 19.14 -6.19
CA ILE A 169 -11.08 18.30 -5.43
C ILE A 169 -10.95 18.83 -4.02
N GLN A 170 -11.47 18.06 -3.07
CA GLN A 170 -11.44 18.40 -1.65
C GLN A 170 -10.17 17.90 -0.96
N TYR A 171 -9.68 16.73 -1.34
CA TYR A 171 -8.50 16.12 -0.73
C TYR A 171 -7.52 15.64 -1.79
N THR A 172 -6.22 15.80 -1.50
CA THR A 172 -5.12 15.19 -2.25
C THR A 172 -4.10 14.68 -1.25
N TRP A 173 -3.66 13.45 -1.42
CA TRP A 173 -2.70 12.81 -0.52
C TRP A 173 -1.74 11.92 -1.28
N THR A 174 -0.70 11.49 -0.59
CA THR A 174 0.28 10.54 -1.09
C THR A 174 0.51 9.42 -0.08
N GLY A 175 1.11 8.33 -0.51
CA GLY A 175 1.48 7.23 0.34
C GLY A 175 2.36 6.21 -0.36
N HIS A 176 3.15 5.49 0.44
CA HIS A 176 4.07 4.48 -0.05
C HIS A 176 3.45 3.08 -0.04
N LEU A 177 3.73 2.32 -1.09
CA LEU A 177 3.55 0.88 -1.10
C LEU A 177 4.88 0.18 -1.32
N SER A 178 4.98 -1.06 -0.91
CA SER A 178 6.10 -1.94 -1.20
C SER A 178 5.80 -2.76 -2.44
N ALA A 179 6.67 -2.69 -3.42
CA ALA A 179 6.62 -3.48 -4.64
C ALA A 179 7.81 -4.42 -4.72
N SER A 180 7.66 -5.51 -5.45
CA SER A 180 8.75 -6.40 -5.84
C SER A 180 8.73 -6.63 -7.34
N ARG A 181 9.88 -6.93 -7.92
CA ARG A 181 10.00 -7.19 -9.36
C ARG A 181 9.15 -8.38 -9.83
N SER A 182 9.05 -9.40 -9.00
CA SER A 182 8.29 -10.62 -9.30
C SER A 182 6.81 -10.56 -8.91
N GLY A 183 6.34 -9.51 -8.21
CA GLY A 183 5.02 -9.46 -7.60
C GLY A 183 4.84 -10.35 -6.37
N GLN A 184 5.91 -11.05 -5.94
CA GLN A 184 5.91 -11.88 -4.75
C GLN A 184 6.11 -11.02 -3.49
N ALA A 185 5.54 -11.46 -2.38
CA ALA A 185 5.75 -10.85 -1.09
C ALA A 185 7.02 -11.42 -0.44
N TYR A 186 7.70 -10.59 0.32
CA TYR A 186 8.66 -11.04 1.31
C TYR A 186 7.88 -11.52 2.55
N PHE A 187 8.04 -12.77 2.92
CA PHE A 187 7.39 -13.37 4.09
C PHE A 187 8.36 -14.38 4.71
N ALA A 188 8.94 -14.05 5.86
CA ALA A 188 10.06 -14.82 6.40
C ALA A 188 10.16 -14.76 7.92
N LYS A 189 10.74 -15.83 8.51
CA LYS A 189 11.49 -15.76 9.76
C LYS A 189 12.86 -15.20 9.42
N VAL A 190 13.13 -13.98 9.82
CA VAL A 190 14.39 -13.26 9.51
C VAL A 190 15.55 -13.83 10.30
N GLU A 191 15.29 -14.02 11.59
CA GLU A 191 16.19 -14.66 12.55
C GLU A 191 15.35 -15.23 13.71
N GLU A 192 15.98 -15.83 14.70
CA GLU A 192 15.26 -16.36 15.85
C GLU A 192 14.48 -15.28 16.57
N GLY A 193 13.17 -15.47 16.69
CA GLY A 193 12.24 -14.52 17.31
C GLY A 193 11.86 -13.31 16.45
N VAL A 194 12.43 -13.11 15.25
CA VAL A 194 12.09 -12.00 14.36
C VAL A 194 11.43 -12.50 13.09
N PHE A 195 10.21 -12.03 12.85
CA PHE A 195 9.41 -12.40 11.68
C PHE A 195 9.05 -11.14 10.90
N ALA A 196 9.01 -11.22 9.58
CA ALA A 196 8.77 -10.03 8.77
C ALA A 196 7.92 -10.30 7.53
N VAL A 197 7.16 -9.27 7.13
CA VAL A 197 6.39 -9.28 5.88
C VAL A 197 6.43 -7.92 5.18
N ALA A 198 6.60 -7.95 3.85
CA ALA A 198 6.58 -6.77 2.99
C ALA A 198 6.17 -7.14 1.56
N GLY A 199 6.06 -6.15 0.66
CA GLY A 199 5.77 -6.40 -0.74
C GLY A 199 4.28 -6.55 -1.03
N CYS A 200 3.46 -5.62 -0.57
CA CYS A 200 2.00 -5.64 -0.80
C CYS A 200 1.62 -5.53 -2.29
N ASN A 201 2.49 -5.03 -3.15
CA ASN A 201 2.31 -4.91 -4.60
C ASN A 201 0.94 -4.28 -4.98
N GLY A 202 0.47 -3.30 -4.20
CA GLY A 202 -0.80 -2.60 -4.42
C GLY A 202 -2.06 -3.28 -3.88
N SER A 203 -1.96 -4.49 -3.31
CA SER A 203 -3.11 -5.22 -2.71
C SER A 203 -3.05 -5.25 -1.18
N GLY A 204 -2.61 -4.13 -0.57
CA GLY A 204 -2.20 -4.06 0.83
C GLY A 204 -3.26 -4.48 1.84
N VAL A 205 -4.53 -4.11 1.66
CA VAL A 205 -5.57 -4.41 2.65
C VAL A 205 -5.83 -5.93 2.74
N ALA A 206 -6.14 -6.57 1.63
CA ALA A 206 -6.44 -8.00 1.61
C ALA A 206 -5.20 -8.84 1.99
N ARG A 207 -4.05 -8.54 1.39
CA ARG A 207 -2.80 -9.24 1.69
C ARG A 207 -2.34 -8.98 3.13
N GLY A 208 -2.38 -7.74 3.59
CA GLY A 208 -1.98 -7.38 4.95
C GLY A 208 -2.79 -8.09 6.02
N THR A 209 -4.10 -8.20 5.84
CA THR A 209 -4.99 -8.95 6.74
C THR A 209 -4.59 -10.44 6.79
N LEU A 210 -4.39 -11.05 5.63
CA LEU A 210 -3.96 -12.45 5.54
C LEU A 210 -2.56 -12.65 6.14
N TRP A 211 -1.61 -11.81 5.77
CA TRP A 211 -0.22 -11.95 6.24
C TRP A 211 -0.07 -11.70 7.73
N GLY A 212 -0.82 -10.74 8.30
CA GLY A 212 -0.84 -10.54 9.75
C GLY A 212 -1.26 -11.79 10.49
N ARG A 213 -2.33 -12.44 10.03
CA ARG A 213 -2.78 -13.73 10.59
C ARG A 213 -1.72 -14.83 10.44
N LEU A 214 -1.15 -14.99 9.25
CA LEU A 214 -0.16 -16.04 8.98
C LEU A 214 1.15 -15.80 9.71
N LEU A 215 1.56 -14.55 9.85
CA LEU A 215 2.76 -14.18 10.62
C LEU A 215 2.58 -14.49 12.10
N ALA A 216 1.40 -14.23 12.65
CA ALA A 216 1.05 -14.62 14.01
C ALA A 216 1.03 -16.14 14.19
N GLN A 217 0.49 -16.92 13.24
CA GLN A 217 0.56 -18.38 13.26
C GLN A 217 2.03 -18.85 13.26
N MET A 218 2.84 -18.34 12.36
CA MET A 218 4.26 -18.72 12.25
C MET A 218 5.03 -18.41 13.52
N SER A 219 4.81 -17.24 14.13
CA SER A 219 5.49 -16.87 15.38
C SER A 219 5.05 -17.72 16.57
N SER A 220 3.81 -18.20 16.56
CA SER A 220 3.26 -19.07 17.62
C SER A 220 3.51 -20.57 17.39
N GLY A 221 4.23 -20.94 16.33
CA GLY A 221 4.46 -22.34 15.96
C GLY A 221 3.19 -23.09 15.54
N ILE A 222 2.18 -22.37 15.03
CA ILE A 222 0.92 -22.95 14.56
C ILE A 222 1.03 -23.21 13.06
N ASP A 223 1.02 -24.47 12.69
CA ASP A 223 1.00 -24.88 11.30
C ASP A 223 -0.40 -24.80 10.68
N SER A 224 -0.44 -24.37 9.42
CA SER A 224 -1.66 -24.41 8.62
C SER A 224 -1.35 -24.66 7.15
N PRO A 225 -2.25 -25.30 6.37
CA PRO A 225 -2.04 -25.53 4.94
C PRO A 225 -1.78 -24.22 4.17
N LEU A 226 -2.42 -23.14 4.59
CA LEU A 226 -2.25 -21.84 3.97
C LEU A 226 -0.88 -21.23 4.29
N LEU A 227 -0.40 -21.33 5.54
CA LEU A 227 0.96 -20.92 5.92
C LEU A 227 1.99 -21.72 5.12
N ALA A 228 1.86 -23.05 5.06
CA ALA A 228 2.75 -23.90 4.26
C ALA A 228 2.77 -23.49 2.78
N SER A 229 1.60 -23.21 2.19
CA SER A 229 1.49 -22.72 0.82
C SER A 229 2.19 -21.38 0.59
N VAL A 230 2.13 -20.44 1.56
CA VAL A 230 2.82 -19.16 1.45
C VAL A 230 4.32 -19.34 1.59
N MET A 231 4.77 -20.19 2.51
CA MET A 231 6.19 -20.48 2.71
C MET A 231 6.86 -21.19 1.51
N GLN A 232 6.10 -21.97 0.76
CA GLN A 232 6.59 -22.63 -0.47
C GLN A 232 6.70 -21.69 -1.67
N ARG A 233 6.11 -20.50 -1.62
CA ARG A 233 6.21 -19.52 -2.71
C ARG A 233 7.61 -18.95 -2.80
N ALA A 234 8.00 -18.65 -4.03
CA ALA A 234 9.27 -17.96 -4.26
C ALA A 234 9.28 -16.61 -3.53
N GLN A 235 10.38 -16.32 -2.86
CA GLN A 235 10.63 -15.00 -2.28
C GLN A 235 10.82 -13.96 -3.40
N PRO A 236 10.69 -12.67 -3.12
CA PRO A 236 11.05 -11.61 -4.06
C PRO A 236 12.48 -11.82 -4.56
N GLY A 237 12.68 -11.70 -5.87
CA GLY A 237 14.00 -11.87 -6.47
C GLY A 237 14.96 -10.76 -6.02
N TRP A 238 16.27 -11.05 -6.15
CA TRP A 238 17.32 -10.09 -5.90
C TRP A 238 17.12 -8.78 -6.67
N LEU A 239 17.43 -7.67 -6.03
CA LEU A 239 17.47 -6.33 -6.62
C LEU A 239 18.90 -5.84 -6.70
N PRO A 240 19.31 -5.20 -7.79
CA PRO A 240 20.65 -4.63 -7.89
C PRO A 240 20.85 -3.52 -6.85
N PRO A 241 22.08 -3.29 -6.37
CA PRO A 241 22.35 -2.18 -5.48
C PRO A 241 22.13 -0.83 -6.17
N LYS A 242 21.90 0.23 -5.36
CA LYS A 242 21.93 1.61 -5.87
C LYS A 242 23.32 1.96 -6.38
N PRO A 243 23.45 2.75 -7.46
CA PRO A 243 22.39 3.45 -8.19
C PRO A 243 21.73 2.63 -9.33
N LEU A 244 22.15 1.40 -9.60
CA LEU A 244 21.64 0.59 -10.71
C LEU A 244 20.14 0.30 -10.57
N LEU A 245 19.68 0.04 -9.35
CA LEU A 245 18.26 -0.12 -9.07
C LEU A 245 17.48 1.14 -9.45
N ASP A 246 17.97 2.30 -9.06
CA ASP A 246 17.30 3.58 -9.30
C ASP A 246 17.16 3.85 -10.81
N ILE A 247 18.24 3.64 -11.57
CA ILE A 247 18.25 3.80 -13.03
C ILE A 247 17.26 2.83 -13.70
N GLY A 248 17.32 1.55 -13.33
CA GLY A 248 16.45 0.51 -13.88
C GLY A 248 14.99 0.76 -13.57
N ALA A 249 14.67 1.13 -12.34
CA ALA A 249 13.31 1.45 -11.91
C ALA A 249 12.78 2.70 -12.65
N MET A 250 13.57 3.77 -12.75
CA MET A 250 13.17 4.98 -13.49
C MET A 250 12.91 4.71 -14.97
N LEU A 251 13.76 3.93 -15.64
CA LEU A 251 13.55 3.54 -17.03
C LEU A 251 12.27 2.71 -17.19
N ARG A 252 12.07 1.73 -16.33
CA ARG A 252 10.85 0.91 -16.34
C ARG A 252 9.60 1.76 -16.13
N MET A 253 9.61 2.69 -15.18
CA MET A 253 8.49 3.58 -14.91
C MET A 253 8.18 4.47 -16.12
N ARG A 254 9.19 5.00 -16.82
CA ARG A 254 8.98 5.77 -18.07
C ARG A 254 8.31 4.95 -19.15
N VAL A 255 8.76 3.72 -19.37
CA VAL A 255 8.15 2.81 -20.35
C VAL A 255 6.69 2.53 -20.00
N GLU A 256 6.40 2.21 -18.73
CA GLU A 256 5.02 1.94 -18.30
C GLU A 256 4.14 3.19 -18.36
N ALA A 257 4.67 4.38 -18.07
CA ALA A 257 3.93 5.64 -18.24
C ALA A 257 3.54 5.90 -19.70
N VAL A 258 4.46 5.65 -20.65
CA VAL A 258 4.14 5.76 -22.08
C VAL A 258 3.06 4.75 -22.48
N ARG A 259 3.15 3.51 -22.00
CA ARG A 259 2.14 2.47 -22.28
C ARG A 259 0.77 2.78 -21.68
N ALA A 260 0.74 3.45 -20.54
CA ALA A 260 -0.48 3.79 -19.83
C ALA A 260 -1.09 5.14 -20.23
N ARG A 261 -0.44 5.93 -21.10
CA ARG A 261 -0.84 7.33 -21.41
C ARG A 261 -2.28 7.50 -21.89
N THR A 262 -2.89 6.46 -22.45
CA THR A 262 -4.29 6.48 -22.91
C THR A 262 -5.27 6.13 -21.79
N GLU A 263 -4.78 5.64 -20.66
CA GLU A 263 -5.58 5.21 -19.50
C GLU A 263 -5.39 6.12 -18.27
N ILE A 264 -4.51 7.15 -18.41
CA ILE A 264 -4.22 8.13 -17.34
C ILE A 264 -5.25 9.26 -17.36
#